data_aa46a19946e5747c76e7b46c1dada4c3
#
_entry.id   aa46a19946e5747c76e7b46c1dada4c3
#
_cell.length_a   1.000
_cell.length_b   1.000
_cell.length_c   1.000
_cell.angle_alpha   90.00
_cell.angle_beta   90.00
_cell.angle_gamma   90.00
#
_symmetry.space_group_name_H-M   'P 1'
#
loop_
_entity.id
_entity.type
_entity.pdbx_description
1 polymer ?
#
loop_
_entity_poly.entity_id
_entity_poly.type
_entity_poly.pdbx_seq_one_letter_code
_entity_poly.pdbx_strand_id
1 'polypeptide(L)'
;MNIEAAPVREVQTDSSVAIDDIELDKVLLQLGRRLQADGYRFVTVTPLTHQRNNARAGNQTAHDVRDVFGWSRPFEPGLLPEAETAALLENAIISEQAGLLRSEVRWSSLNDSLFVHSAYPTVAHDSVFFGPDTYRFAQAIGKHLSHSRHRIENAIDIGCGSGAGAIVIALARREAQVQAVDINPAALRFTAVNAALAGVTNVSAWHSDVLQGTHGNFDLIVANPPYMQDPQARAYRDGGGELGSALSVRIVREALDRLTPGGSLVLYTGAPSVAGVDLFLAQVQPIVDAAAFEWTYEEMDPDVFGEELETPGYQQAERIAAVVLTVTRIPRPSI
;
A
#
# COMPACT_ATOMS: atom_id res chain seq x y z
N MET A 1 51.02 8.41 -21.31
CA MET A 1 49.90 9.29 -20.97
C MET A 1 49.07 8.54 -19.93
N ASN A 2 49.37 8.76 -18.64
CA ASN A 2 48.70 8.08 -17.54
C ASN A 2 47.33 8.78 -17.30
N ILE A 3 46.25 8.04 -17.37
CA ILE A 3 44.93 8.51 -16.99
C ILE A 3 44.75 8.16 -15.53
N GLU A 4 44.85 9.16 -14.68
CA GLU A 4 44.61 9.10 -13.24
C GLU A 4 43.10 8.92 -13.01
N ALA A 5 42.71 7.84 -12.33
CA ALA A 5 41.34 7.57 -11.94
C ALA A 5 40.90 8.52 -10.83
N ALA A 6 39.78 9.23 -11.02
CA ALA A 6 39.19 10.10 -10.01
C ALA A 6 38.74 9.28 -8.78
N PRO A 7 38.87 9.80 -7.55
CA PRO A 7 38.44 9.09 -6.37
C PRO A 7 36.92 8.98 -6.28
N VAL A 8 36.44 7.76 -6.03
CA VAL A 8 35.06 7.46 -5.65
C VAL A 8 34.73 8.20 -4.36
N ARG A 9 33.80 9.15 -4.38
CA ARG A 9 33.29 9.77 -3.17
C ARG A 9 32.51 8.70 -2.39
N GLU A 10 33.03 8.30 -1.26
CA GLU A 10 32.27 7.61 -0.22
C GLU A 10 31.10 8.53 0.21
N VAL A 11 29.87 8.04 0.03
CA VAL A 11 28.69 8.65 0.63
C VAL A 11 28.79 8.35 2.13
N GLN A 12 29.17 9.34 2.92
CA GLN A 12 29.04 9.29 4.38
C GLN A 12 27.54 9.20 4.68
N THR A 13 27.06 8.01 5.01
CA THR A 13 25.76 7.83 5.66
C THR A 13 25.87 8.44 7.06
N ASP A 14 25.04 9.44 7.31
CA ASP A 14 24.96 10.09 8.62
C ASP A 14 24.47 9.05 9.64
N SER A 15 25.38 8.63 10.53
CA SER A 15 25.12 7.55 11.49
C SER A 15 24.05 7.92 12.53
N SER A 16 23.71 9.20 12.69
CA SER A 16 22.64 9.66 13.59
C SER A 16 21.24 9.33 13.02
N VAL A 17 21.02 9.56 11.74
CA VAL A 17 19.75 9.25 11.05
C VAL A 17 19.46 7.74 11.09
N ALA A 18 20.47 6.90 10.95
CA ALA A 18 20.29 5.43 10.99
C ALA A 18 19.94 4.91 12.40
N ILE A 19 20.38 5.58 13.47
CA ILE A 19 20.09 5.18 14.86
C ILE A 19 18.66 5.56 15.23
N ASP A 20 18.21 6.76 14.88
CA ASP A 20 16.84 7.25 15.13
C ASP A 20 15.80 6.39 14.39
N ASP A 21 16.12 5.93 13.18
CA ASP A 21 15.28 5.05 12.39
C ASP A 21 15.08 3.66 13.04
N ILE A 22 16.14 3.09 13.63
CA ILE A 22 16.08 1.79 14.31
C ILE A 22 15.23 1.87 15.59
N GLU A 23 15.30 2.97 16.32
CA GLU A 23 14.52 3.15 17.55
C GLU A 23 13.04 3.34 17.25
N LEU A 24 12.71 4.14 16.25
CA LEU A 24 11.34 4.31 15.75
C LEU A 24 10.70 2.96 15.37
N ASP A 25 11.42 2.13 14.62
CA ASP A 25 10.92 0.79 14.21
C ASP A 25 10.65 -0.11 15.41
N LYS A 26 11.51 -0.07 16.43
CA LYS A 26 11.30 -0.83 17.67
C LYS A 26 10.07 -0.37 18.45
N VAL A 27 9.89 0.96 18.59
CA VAL A 27 8.75 1.52 19.30
C VAL A 27 7.45 1.21 18.57
N LEU A 28 7.40 1.32 17.25
CA LEU A 28 6.26 0.89 16.45
C LEU A 28 5.95 -0.60 16.61
N LEU A 29 6.97 -1.45 16.57
CA LEU A 29 6.80 -2.89 16.75
C LEU A 29 6.32 -3.25 18.17
N GLN A 30 6.82 -2.58 19.21
CA GLN A 30 6.37 -2.77 20.58
C GLN A 30 4.90 -2.35 20.76
N LEU A 31 4.53 -1.18 20.23
CA LEU A 31 3.14 -0.71 20.22
C LEU A 31 2.23 -1.71 19.51
N GLY A 32 2.61 -2.16 18.31
CA GLY A 32 1.83 -3.14 17.55
C GLY A 32 1.63 -4.46 18.31
N ARG A 33 2.68 -4.99 18.95
CA ARG A 33 2.60 -6.21 19.78
C ARG A 33 1.68 -6.03 20.98
N ARG A 34 1.75 -4.87 21.64
CA ARG A 34 0.83 -4.56 22.75
C ARG A 34 -0.61 -4.51 22.25
N LEU A 35 -0.89 -3.77 21.16
CA LEU A 35 -2.22 -3.71 20.57
C LEU A 35 -2.77 -5.09 20.18
N GLN A 36 -1.92 -5.99 19.63
CA GLN A 36 -2.30 -7.36 19.33
C GLN A 36 -2.63 -8.15 20.62
N ALA A 37 -1.81 -8.02 21.66
CA ALA A 37 -2.03 -8.70 22.93
C ALA A 37 -3.33 -8.25 23.63
N ASP A 38 -3.69 -6.97 23.47
CA ASP A 38 -4.93 -6.38 23.99
C ASP A 38 -6.17 -6.69 23.11
N GLY A 39 -5.99 -7.46 22.02
CA GLY A 39 -7.08 -7.80 21.11
C GLY A 39 -7.60 -6.63 20.26
N TYR A 40 -6.76 -5.62 20.04
CA TYR A 40 -7.13 -4.45 19.24
C TYR A 40 -7.55 -4.85 17.83
N ARG A 41 -8.68 -4.29 17.39
CA ARG A 41 -9.18 -4.44 16.02
C ARG A 41 -9.79 -3.13 15.54
N PHE A 42 -9.43 -2.76 14.31
CA PHE A 42 -10.01 -1.59 13.64
C PHE A 42 -10.07 -1.84 12.13
N VAL A 43 -11.21 -1.50 11.53
CA VAL A 43 -11.38 -1.52 10.08
C VAL A 43 -11.35 -0.07 9.59
N THR A 44 -10.41 0.25 8.73
CA THR A 44 -10.33 1.58 8.12
C THR A 44 -11.48 1.78 7.16
N VAL A 45 -12.21 2.88 7.39
CA VAL A 45 -13.35 3.30 6.59
C VAL A 45 -12.93 4.36 5.57
N THR A 46 -13.86 4.73 4.65
CA THR A 46 -13.64 5.86 3.73
C THR A 46 -13.42 7.17 4.49
N PRO A 47 -12.71 8.15 3.92
CA PRO A 47 -12.51 9.48 4.53
C PRO A 47 -13.81 10.14 4.95
N LEU A 48 -14.85 10.07 4.12
CA LEU A 48 -16.17 10.64 4.42
C LEU A 48 -16.84 9.96 5.62
N THR A 49 -16.78 8.64 5.71
CA THR A 49 -17.31 7.90 6.87
C THR A 49 -16.53 8.25 8.14
N HIS A 50 -15.21 8.37 8.04
CA HIS A 50 -14.34 8.77 9.15
C HIS A 50 -14.71 10.15 9.66
N GLN A 51 -14.81 11.14 8.78
CA GLN A 51 -15.22 12.51 9.09
C GLN A 51 -16.60 12.55 9.79
N ARG A 52 -17.60 11.88 9.20
CA ARG A 52 -18.96 11.82 9.76
C ARG A 52 -18.99 11.17 11.14
N ASN A 53 -18.17 10.14 11.37
CA ASN A 53 -18.10 9.50 12.69
C ASN A 53 -17.48 10.44 13.72
N ASN A 54 -16.36 11.09 13.41
CA ASN A 54 -15.67 11.99 14.33
C ASN A 54 -16.43 13.30 14.58
N ALA A 55 -17.33 13.70 13.67
CA ALA A 55 -18.20 14.88 13.85
C ALA A 55 -19.36 14.66 14.83
N ARG A 56 -19.63 13.42 15.27
CA ARG A 56 -20.71 13.13 16.23
C ARG A 56 -20.38 13.70 17.62
N ALA A 57 -21.41 14.10 18.35
CA ALA A 57 -21.25 14.54 19.73
C ALA A 57 -20.58 13.45 20.58
N GLY A 58 -19.56 13.82 21.34
CA GLY A 58 -18.77 12.92 22.17
C GLY A 58 -17.61 12.23 21.44
N ASN A 59 -17.47 12.40 20.12
CA ASN A 59 -16.39 11.78 19.33
C ASN A 59 -15.23 12.75 19.01
N GLN A 60 -15.19 13.93 19.63
CA GLN A 60 -14.14 14.93 19.37
C GLN A 60 -12.82 14.59 20.02
N THR A 61 -12.84 13.80 21.11
CA THR A 61 -11.66 13.28 21.81
C THR A 61 -11.73 11.78 21.95
N ALA A 62 -10.58 11.14 22.09
CA ALA A 62 -10.48 9.70 22.27
C ALA A 62 -10.81 9.29 23.71
N HIS A 63 -11.48 8.16 23.87
CA HIS A 63 -11.81 7.54 25.14
C HIS A 63 -11.05 6.24 25.39
N ASP A 64 -10.48 5.64 24.33
CA ASP A 64 -9.71 4.40 24.38
C ASP A 64 -8.64 4.36 23.29
N VAL A 65 -7.83 3.31 23.28
CA VAL A 65 -6.75 3.11 22.31
C VAL A 65 -7.27 2.95 20.87
N ARG A 66 -8.51 2.50 20.68
CA ARG A 66 -9.13 2.37 19.36
C ARG A 66 -9.53 3.73 18.81
N ASP A 67 -9.93 4.65 19.65
CA ASP A 67 -10.19 6.03 19.28
C ASP A 67 -8.90 6.76 18.89
N VAL A 68 -7.79 6.51 19.62
CA VAL A 68 -6.46 7.07 19.30
C VAL A 68 -5.93 6.52 17.98
N PHE A 69 -5.74 5.22 17.91
CA PHE A 69 -5.00 4.58 16.81
C PHE A 69 -5.88 4.09 15.65
N GLY A 70 -7.19 4.14 15.78
CA GLY A 70 -8.13 3.83 14.71
C GLY A 70 -8.80 5.08 14.16
N TRP A 71 -9.48 5.83 15.03
CA TRP A 71 -10.20 7.02 14.62
C TRP A 71 -9.35 8.29 14.55
N SER A 72 -8.06 8.23 14.87
CA SER A 72 -7.12 9.36 14.88
C SER A 72 -7.64 10.57 15.67
N ARG A 73 -8.36 10.33 16.76
CA ARG A 73 -8.90 11.38 17.63
C ARG A 73 -7.81 11.93 18.54
N PRO A 74 -7.80 13.24 18.81
CA PRO A 74 -6.95 13.78 19.84
C PRO A 74 -7.34 13.21 21.21
N PHE A 75 -6.38 13.10 22.14
CA PHE A 75 -6.60 12.50 23.45
C PHE A 75 -5.88 13.26 24.55
N GLU A 76 -6.42 13.15 25.78
CA GLU A 76 -5.84 13.75 26.97
C GLU A 76 -4.57 13.00 27.40
N PRO A 77 -3.55 13.70 27.92
CA PRO A 77 -2.45 13.07 28.63
C PRO A 77 -2.97 12.14 29.75
N GLY A 78 -2.43 10.91 29.82
CA GLY A 78 -2.86 9.89 30.79
C GLY A 78 -3.85 8.85 30.26
N LEU A 79 -4.35 8.99 29.01
CA LEU A 79 -5.12 7.93 28.35
C LEU A 79 -4.26 6.70 28.04
N LEU A 80 -2.99 6.92 27.70
CA LEU A 80 -1.98 5.87 27.51
C LEU A 80 -1.05 5.82 28.74
N PRO A 81 -0.38 4.68 29.01
CA PRO A 81 0.63 4.60 30.05
C PRO A 81 1.73 5.65 29.88
N GLU A 82 2.18 6.28 30.98
CA GLU A 82 3.15 7.39 30.94
C GLU A 82 4.45 7.03 30.20
N ALA A 83 5.02 5.86 30.49
CA ALA A 83 6.25 5.42 29.84
C ALA A 83 6.05 5.17 28.32
N GLU A 84 4.89 4.68 27.91
CA GLU A 84 4.55 4.51 26.49
C GLU A 84 4.36 5.87 25.82
N THR A 85 3.62 6.80 26.46
CA THR A 85 3.42 8.16 25.96
C THR A 85 4.76 8.88 25.74
N ALA A 86 5.70 8.76 26.67
CA ALA A 86 7.03 9.35 26.56
C ALA A 86 7.80 8.79 25.35
N ALA A 87 7.82 7.46 25.19
CA ALA A 87 8.49 6.82 24.05
C ALA A 87 7.85 7.20 22.70
N LEU A 88 6.52 7.32 22.65
CA LEU A 88 5.81 7.71 21.43
C LEU A 88 6.06 9.18 21.07
N LEU A 89 6.18 10.09 22.05
CA LEU A 89 6.54 11.50 21.84
C LEU A 89 7.98 11.64 21.37
N GLU A 90 8.92 10.96 22.03
CA GLU A 90 10.35 10.99 21.69
C GLU A 90 10.61 10.54 20.24
N ASN A 91 9.81 9.60 19.74
CA ASN A 91 9.92 9.07 18.37
C ASN A 91 8.92 9.73 17.39
N ALA A 92 8.30 10.85 17.76
CA ALA A 92 7.33 11.57 16.92
C ALA A 92 6.18 10.70 16.36
N ILE A 93 5.84 9.58 17.04
CA ILE A 93 4.67 8.74 16.71
C ILE A 93 3.39 9.40 17.19
N ILE A 94 3.48 10.21 18.23
CA ILE A 94 2.43 11.13 18.67
C ILE A 94 3.00 12.55 18.77
N SER A 95 2.14 13.55 18.62
CA SER A 95 2.49 14.96 18.75
C SER A 95 1.55 15.65 19.74
N GLU A 96 1.99 16.76 20.31
CA GLU A 96 1.16 17.60 21.17
C GLU A 96 0.66 18.83 20.41
N GLN A 97 -0.64 19.09 20.47
CA GLN A 97 -1.27 20.24 19.88
C GLN A 97 -2.38 20.78 20.80
N ALA A 98 -2.27 22.03 21.23
CA ALA A 98 -3.25 22.70 22.08
C ALA A 98 -3.59 21.94 23.38
N GLY A 99 -2.59 21.30 24.01
CA GLY A 99 -2.75 20.56 25.26
C GLY A 99 -3.31 19.15 25.11
N LEU A 100 -3.60 18.70 23.89
CA LEU A 100 -4.01 17.35 23.57
C LEU A 100 -2.90 16.63 22.80
N LEU A 101 -2.85 15.32 22.93
CA LEU A 101 -1.97 14.45 22.16
C LEU A 101 -2.70 13.93 20.92
N ARG A 102 -1.96 13.68 19.83
CA ARG A 102 -2.49 13.16 18.58
C ARG A 102 -1.53 12.12 18.01
N SER A 103 -2.06 11.02 17.48
CA SER A 103 -1.24 10.01 16.81
C SER A 103 -0.97 10.41 15.36
N GLU A 104 0.29 10.23 14.92
CA GLU A 104 0.74 10.38 13.53
C GLU A 104 0.59 9.07 12.74
N VAL A 105 0.27 7.98 13.43
CA VAL A 105 0.03 6.68 12.82
C VAL A 105 -1.35 6.13 13.16
N ARG A 106 -1.84 5.23 12.32
CA ARG A 106 -3.04 4.41 12.55
C ARG A 106 -2.67 2.94 12.52
N TRP A 107 -3.50 2.15 13.18
CA TRP A 107 -3.42 0.71 13.16
C TRP A 107 -4.71 0.11 12.64
N SER A 108 -4.62 -0.73 11.62
CA SER A 108 -5.77 -1.36 10.99
C SER A 108 -5.62 -2.86 10.89
N SER A 109 -6.71 -3.57 11.11
CA SER A 109 -6.75 -5.03 11.02
C SER A 109 -7.06 -5.45 9.57
N LEU A 110 -6.30 -6.42 9.06
CA LEU A 110 -6.60 -7.13 7.81
C LEU A 110 -6.43 -8.62 8.08
N ASN A 111 -7.50 -9.39 7.95
CA ASN A 111 -7.57 -10.77 8.43
C ASN A 111 -7.17 -10.84 9.91
N ASP A 112 -6.18 -11.66 10.27
CA ASP A 112 -5.66 -11.79 11.64
C ASP A 112 -4.40 -10.94 11.90
N SER A 113 -3.99 -10.13 10.93
CA SER A 113 -2.81 -9.28 11.03
C SER A 113 -3.19 -7.82 11.31
N LEU A 114 -2.27 -7.10 11.97
CA LEU A 114 -2.39 -5.69 12.27
C LEU A 114 -1.34 -4.92 11.47
N PHE A 115 -1.74 -3.76 10.93
CA PHE A 115 -0.91 -2.94 10.04
C PHE A 115 -0.82 -1.52 10.56
N VAL A 116 0.42 -1.01 10.71
CA VAL A 116 0.67 0.42 10.90
C VAL A 116 0.67 1.11 9.54
N HIS A 117 0.09 2.30 9.51
CA HIS A 117 0.05 3.20 8.36
C HIS A 117 -0.18 4.65 8.83
N SER A 118 -0.21 5.63 7.92
CA SER A 118 -0.36 7.04 8.29
C SER A 118 -1.72 7.34 8.92
N ALA A 119 -1.72 8.31 9.84
CA ALA A 119 -2.92 8.78 10.52
C ALA A 119 -3.90 9.52 9.57
N TYR A 120 -5.11 9.74 10.06
CA TYR A 120 -6.10 10.59 9.38
C TYR A 120 -6.08 12.03 9.99
N PRO A 121 -6.18 13.07 9.14
CA PRO A 121 -6.29 13.04 7.69
C PRO A 121 -4.95 12.72 7.02
N THR A 122 -5.01 11.91 5.95
CA THR A 122 -3.84 11.53 5.16
C THR A 122 -3.53 12.68 4.18
N VAL A 123 -2.66 13.61 4.57
CA VAL A 123 -2.40 14.85 3.80
C VAL A 123 -0.94 15.07 3.45
N ALA A 124 0.00 14.45 4.17
CA ALA A 124 1.41 14.59 3.87
C ALA A 124 1.77 13.90 2.54
N HIS A 125 2.78 14.45 1.84
CA HIS A 125 3.20 13.94 0.52
C HIS A 125 3.69 12.48 0.59
N ASP A 126 4.35 12.12 1.67
CA ASP A 126 4.92 10.79 1.97
C ASP A 126 3.99 9.90 2.79
N SER A 127 2.73 10.25 2.94
CA SER A 127 1.76 9.44 3.66
C SER A 127 1.63 8.05 3.05
N VAL A 128 1.47 7.06 3.92
CA VAL A 128 1.21 5.67 3.54
C VAL A 128 -0.27 5.38 3.75
N PHE A 129 -0.97 5.17 2.65
CA PHE A 129 -2.41 4.92 2.65
C PHE A 129 -2.74 3.48 3.07
N PHE A 130 -3.85 3.34 3.81
CA PHE A 130 -4.51 2.07 4.07
C PHE A 130 -6.02 2.35 4.19
N GLY A 131 -6.82 1.70 3.38
CA GLY A 131 -8.25 1.98 3.31
C GLY A 131 -9.07 0.83 2.71
N PRO A 132 -10.32 1.08 2.32
CA PRO A 132 -11.21 0.09 1.72
C PRO A 132 -10.60 -0.65 0.53
N ASP A 133 -9.78 0.03 -0.27
CA ASP A 133 -9.10 -0.57 -1.42
C ASP A 133 -8.06 -1.62 -1.03
N THR A 134 -7.38 -1.39 0.09
CA THR A 134 -6.43 -2.37 0.64
C THR A 134 -7.12 -3.69 0.98
N TYR A 135 -8.36 -3.64 1.52
CA TYR A 135 -9.15 -4.85 1.80
C TYR A 135 -9.58 -5.55 0.53
N ARG A 136 -10.05 -4.81 -0.49
CA ARG A 136 -10.45 -5.37 -1.79
C ARG A 136 -9.24 -5.98 -2.52
N PHE A 137 -8.11 -5.29 -2.51
CA PHE A 137 -6.86 -5.79 -3.08
C PHE A 137 -6.40 -7.08 -2.41
N ALA A 138 -6.39 -7.14 -1.07
CA ALA A 138 -6.05 -8.36 -0.33
C ALA A 138 -7.01 -9.50 -0.65
N GLN A 139 -8.31 -9.22 -0.83
CA GLN A 139 -9.31 -10.20 -1.25
C GLN A 139 -9.02 -10.73 -2.66
N ALA A 140 -8.66 -9.85 -3.60
CA ALA A 140 -8.28 -10.25 -4.97
C ALA A 140 -7.07 -11.17 -4.98
N ILE A 141 -6.02 -10.82 -4.20
CA ILE A 141 -4.83 -11.68 -4.02
C ILE A 141 -5.24 -13.04 -3.45
N GLY A 142 -6.01 -13.06 -2.36
CA GLY A 142 -6.48 -14.29 -1.72
C GLY A 142 -7.29 -15.18 -2.67
N LYS A 143 -8.18 -14.58 -3.47
CA LYS A 143 -8.94 -15.27 -4.52
C LYS A 143 -8.00 -15.90 -5.56
N HIS A 144 -7.04 -15.14 -6.08
CA HIS A 144 -6.04 -15.65 -7.03
C HIS A 144 -5.24 -16.81 -6.43
N LEU A 145 -4.69 -16.65 -5.23
CA LEU A 145 -3.90 -17.66 -4.54
C LEU A 145 -4.67 -18.96 -4.27
N SER A 146 -6.00 -18.88 -4.04
CA SER A 146 -6.84 -20.06 -3.79
C SER A 146 -7.17 -20.86 -5.06
N HIS A 147 -7.15 -20.22 -6.23
CA HIS A 147 -7.47 -20.85 -7.52
C HIS A 147 -6.23 -21.23 -8.33
N SER A 148 -5.12 -20.50 -8.16
CA SER A 148 -3.88 -20.78 -8.88
C SER A 148 -3.24 -22.08 -8.39
N ARG A 149 -2.94 -22.98 -9.35
CA ARG A 149 -2.15 -24.20 -9.14
C ARG A 149 -0.67 -23.97 -9.44
N HIS A 150 -0.32 -22.82 -9.99
CA HIS A 150 1.06 -22.47 -10.27
C HIS A 150 1.84 -22.31 -8.96
N ARG A 151 3.03 -22.91 -8.88
CA ARG A 151 3.91 -22.75 -7.73
C ARG A 151 4.48 -21.33 -7.74
N ILE A 152 4.35 -20.64 -6.64
CA ILE A 152 4.88 -19.29 -6.46
C ILE A 152 6.15 -19.42 -5.64
N GLU A 153 7.30 -19.21 -6.28
CA GLU A 153 8.63 -19.16 -5.65
C GLU A 153 9.09 -17.71 -5.48
N ASN A 154 8.77 -16.85 -6.45
CA ASN A 154 9.15 -15.45 -6.45
C ASN A 154 7.92 -14.57 -6.69
N ALA A 155 7.62 -13.71 -5.75
CA ALA A 155 6.52 -12.76 -5.85
C ALA A 155 7.00 -11.33 -5.60
N ILE A 156 6.25 -10.35 -6.13
CA ILE A 156 6.52 -8.94 -5.88
C ILE A 156 5.23 -8.13 -5.70
N ASP A 157 5.23 -7.22 -4.72
CA ASP A 157 4.20 -6.23 -4.46
C ASP A 157 4.74 -4.84 -4.88
N ILE A 158 4.19 -4.27 -5.95
CA ILE A 158 4.61 -3.00 -6.53
C ILE A 158 3.78 -1.86 -5.93
N GLY A 159 4.47 -0.84 -5.38
CA GLY A 159 3.81 0.21 -4.60
C GLY A 159 3.24 -0.38 -3.30
N CYS A 160 4.09 -1.07 -2.54
CA CYS A 160 3.67 -1.92 -1.43
C CYS A 160 2.99 -1.17 -0.27
N GLY A 161 3.20 0.14 -0.14
CA GLY A 161 2.60 0.96 0.90
C GLY A 161 2.88 0.42 2.31
N SER A 162 1.85 -0.06 2.99
CA SER A 162 1.98 -0.72 4.30
C SER A 162 2.40 -2.19 4.24
N GLY A 163 2.68 -2.73 3.05
CA GLY A 163 3.05 -4.13 2.83
C GLY A 163 1.89 -5.13 2.83
N ALA A 164 0.65 -4.66 2.70
CA ALA A 164 -0.53 -5.52 2.81
C ALA A 164 -0.52 -6.64 1.77
N GLY A 165 -0.24 -6.35 0.50
CA GLY A 165 -0.15 -7.35 -0.57
C GLY A 165 0.97 -8.36 -0.33
N ALA A 166 2.18 -7.87 -0.04
CA ALA A 166 3.35 -8.71 0.22
C ALA A 166 3.11 -9.66 1.41
N ILE A 167 2.55 -9.16 2.53
CA ILE A 167 2.30 -9.96 3.73
C ILE A 167 1.20 -11.00 3.50
N VAL A 168 0.14 -10.66 2.77
CA VAL A 168 -0.91 -11.64 2.40
C VAL A 168 -0.32 -12.80 1.59
N ILE A 169 0.57 -12.50 0.61
CA ILE A 169 1.26 -13.53 -0.16
C ILE A 169 2.18 -14.36 0.74
N ALA A 170 3.01 -13.70 1.56
CA ALA A 170 3.98 -14.36 2.42
C ALA A 170 3.34 -15.31 3.44
N LEU A 171 2.21 -14.94 4.02
CA LEU A 171 1.44 -15.79 4.93
C LEU A 171 0.85 -17.02 4.22
N ALA A 172 0.38 -16.85 2.97
CA ALA A 172 -0.23 -17.91 2.18
C ALA A 172 0.81 -18.81 1.48
N ARG A 173 2.02 -18.32 1.25
CA ARG A 173 3.12 -18.99 0.53
C ARG A 173 4.43 -18.82 1.28
N ARG A 174 4.59 -19.52 2.38
CA ARG A 174 5.71 -19.36 3.31
C ARG A 174 7.07 -19.69 2.72
N GLU A 175 7.12 -20.49 1.65
CA GLU A 175 8.34 -20.85 0.93
C GLU A 175 8.70 -19.85 -0.19
N ALA A 176 7.78 -18.94 -0.55
CA ALA A 176 8.03 -17.94 -1.60
C ALA A 176 8.95 -16.83 -1.07
N GLN A 177 9.81 -16.31 -1.94
CA GLN A 177 10.53 -15.05 -1.73
C GLN A 177 9.61 -13.90 -2.20
N VAL A 178 9.22 -13.03 -1.29
CA VAL A 178 8.31 -11.92 -1.59
C VAL A 178 9.07 -10.61 -1.51
N GLN A 179 9.14 -9.92 -2.63
CA GLN A 179 9.68 -8.57 -2.73
C GLN A 179 8.56 -7.56 -2.52
N ALA A 180 8.82 -6.53 -1.73
CA ALA A 180 7.91 -5.41 -1.53
C ALA A 180 8.65 -4.13 -1.96
N VAL A 181 8.14 -3.42 -2.97
CA VAL A 181 8.86 -2.27 -3.51
C VAL A 181 8.00 -1.02 -3.52
N ASP A 182 8.61 0.10 -3.17
CA ASP A 182 7.97 1.41 -3.16
C ASP A 182 9.01 2.50 -3.41
N ILE A 183 8.58 3.66 -3.88
CA ILE A 183 9.42 4.87 -3.97
C ILE A 183 9.45 5.64 -2.65
N ASN A 184 8.50 5.38 -1.75
CA ASN A 184 8.34 6.08 -0.49
C ASN A 184 9.08 5.34 0.64
N PRO A 185 10.11 5.94 1.26
CA PRO A 185 10.84 5.32 2.37
C PRO A 185 9.96 4.99 3.58
N ALA A 186 8.92 5.80 3.86
CA ALA A 186 7.97 5.53 4.96
C ALA A 186 7.16 4.25 4.69
N ALA A 187 6.80 3.98 3.43
CA ALA A 187 6.13 2.75 3.03
C ALA A 187 7.02 1.52 3.27
N LEU A 188 8.30 1.60 2.89
CA LEU A 188 9.27 0.52 3.10
C LEU A 188 9.46 0.22 4.59
N ARG A 189 9.55 1.27 5.44
CA ARG A 189 9.60 1.15 6.89
C ARG A 189 8.36 0.45 7.45
N PHE A 190 7.17 0.95 7.11
CA PHE A 190 5.93 0.34 7.61
C PHE A 190 5.76 -1.10 7.11
N THR A 191 6.16 -1.39 5.89
CA THR A 191 6.20 -2.78 5.37
C THR A 191 7.09 -3.66 6.23
N ALA A 192 8.29 -3.22 6.61
CA ALA A 192 9.22 -4.00 7.44
C ALA A 192 8.66 -4.24 8.85
N VAL A 193 8.10 -3.19 9.50
CA VAL A 193 7.45 -3.30 10.82
C VAL A 193 6.25 -4.25 10.76
N ASN A 194 5.39 -4.11 9.76
CA ASN A 194 4.20 -4.94 9.60
C ASN A 194 4.54 -6.40 9.29
N ALA A 195 5.57 -6.66 8.49
CA ALA A 195 6.07 -8.00 8.22
C ALA A 195 6.61 -8.67 9.50
N ALA A 196 7.40 -7.94 10.29
CA ALA A 196 7.89 -8.42 11.59
C ALA A 196 6.75 -8.69 12.58
N LEU A 197 5.72 -7.83 12.60
CA LEU A 197 4.54 -8.00 13.45
C LEU A 197 3.67 -9.18 13.02
N ALA A 198 3.55 -9.44 11.72
CA ALA A 198 2.85 -10.60 11.15
C ALA A 198 3.64 -11.91 11.29
N GLY A 199 4.90 -11.86 11.77
CA GLY A 199 5.76 -13.03 11.94
C GLY A 199 6.16 -13.68 10.62
N VAL A 200 6.27 -12.90 9.53
CA VAL A 200 6.79 -13.38 8.24
C VAL A 200 8.26 -12.99 8.09
N THR A 201 9.07 -13.91 7.60
CA THR A 201 10.51 -13.75 7.41
C THR A 201 10.94 -13.81 5.94
N ASN A 202 9.97 -14.01 5.05
CA ASN A 202 10.15 -14.18 3.63
C ASN A 202 9.72 -12.95 2.82
N VAL A 203 9.58 -11.79 3.47
CA VAL A 203 9.34 -10.47 2.83
C VAL A 203 10.62 -9.65 2.92
N SER A 204 11.01 -9.04 1.80
CA SER A 204 12.11 -8.09 1.72
C SER A 204 11.62 -6.80 1.07
N ALA A 205 11.85 -5.65 1.74
CA ALA A 205 11.38 -4.35 1.28
C ALA A 205 12.56 -3.49 0.81
N TRP A 206 12.44 -2.86 -0.37
CA TRP A 206 13.45 -1.91 -0.88
C TRP A 206 12.88 -0.93 -1.90
N HIS A 207 13.66 0.15 -2.13
CA HIS A 207 13.28 1.22 -3.04
C HIS A 207 13.30 0.77 -4.51
N SER A 208 12.18 1.00 -5.22
CA SER A 208 12.10 0.84 -6.69
C SER A 208 10.97 1.69 -7.27
N ASP A 209 11.23 2.32 -8.41
CA ASP A 209 10.19 2.89 -9.25
C ASP A 209 9.64 1.78 -10.16
N VAL A 210 8.46 1.27 -9.81
CA VAL A 210 7.85 0.07 -10.39
C VAL A 210 8.86 -1.09 -10.34
N LEU A 211 9.33 -1.61 -11.46
CA LEU A 211 10.27 -2.74 -11.52
C LEU A 211 11.72 -2.35 -11.86
N GLN A 212 12.04 -1.04 -11.97
CA GLN A 212 13.36 -0.59 -12.42
C GLN A 212 14.51 -0.99 -11.48
N GLY A 213 14.26 -1.01 -10.17
CA GLY A 213 15.24 -1.43 -9.16
C GLY A 213 15.25 -2.94 -8.86
N THR A 214 14.51 -3.75 -9.64
CA THR A 214 14.34 -5.19 -9.37
C THR A 214 14.99 -6.05 -10.43
N HIS A 215 15.35 -7.29 -10.06
CA HIS A 215 15.94 -8.26 -10.96
C HIS A 215 15.14 -9.57 -10.99
N GLY A 216 15.32 -10.36 -12.07
CA GLY A 216 14.66 -11.65 -12.25
C GLY A 216 13.22 -11.56 -12.75
N ASN A 217 12.55 -12.69 -12.80
CA ASN A 217 11.16 -12.83 -13.19
C ASN A 217 10.35 -13.34 -12.00
N PHE A 218 9.04 -13.17 -12.07
CA PHE A 218 8.13 -13.42 -10.97
C PHE A 218 7.01 -14.38 -11.37
N ASP A 219 6.65 -15.24 -10.43
CA ASP A 219 5.50 -16.13 -10.53
C ASP A 219 4.20 -15.41 -10.17
N LEU A 220 4.32 -14.37 -9.34
CA LEU A 220 3.21 -13.51 -8.99
C LEU A 220 3.68 -12.06 -8.84
N ILE A 221 3.06 -11.17 -9.61
CA ILE A 221 3.20 -9.73 -9.48
C ILE A 221 1.86 -9.20 -8.99
N VAL A 222 1.86 -8.41 -7.92
CA VAL A 222 0.65 -7.75 -7.45
C VAL A 222 0.88 -6.25 -7.36
N ALA A 223 -0.17 -5.45 -7.55
CA ALA A 223 -0.10 -4.01 -7.41
C ALA A 223 -1.46 -3.40 -7.08
N ASN A 224 -1.44 -2.40 -6.19
CA ASN A 224 -2.54 -1.47 -5.94
C ASN A 224 -1.98 -0.04 -6.01
N PRO A 225 -1.62 0.44 -7.21
CA PRO A 225 -0.99 1.73 -7.38
C PRO A 225 -1.97 2.88 -7.10
N PRO A 226 -1.47 4.10 -6.88
CA PRO A 226 -2.28 5.31 -7.00
C PRO A 226 -2.96 5.36 -8.37
N TYR A 227 -4.23 5.75 -8.39
CA TYR A 227 -5.04 5.78 -9.62
C TYR A 227 -5.98 6.97 -9.71
N MET A 228 -5.80 7.97 -8.84
CA MET A 228 -6.55 9.22 -8.91
C MET A 228 -5.74 10.31 -9.62
N GLN A 229 -6.43 11.32 -10.12
CA GLN A 229 -5.82 12.59 -10.49
C GLN A 229 -5.69 13.44 -9.23
N ASP A 230 -4.46 13.71 -8.79
CA ASP A 230 -4.23 14.52 -7.59
C ASP A 230 -3.49 15.83 -7.94
N PRO A 231 -4.16 17.00 -7.85
CA PRO A 231 -3.51 18.27 -8.12
C PRO A 231 -2.30 18.58 -7.24
N GLN A 232 -2.17 17.89 -6.10
CA GLN A 232 -1.05 18.04 -5.17
C GLN A 232 0.07 17.00 -5.44
N ALA A 233 -0.12 16.12 -6.44
CA ALA A 233 0.84 15.07 -6.82
C ALA A 233 1.33 14.22 -5.62
N ARG A 234 0.43 13.88 -4.69
CA ARG A 234 0.78 13.02 -3.55
C ARG A 234 1.06 11.60 -4.02
N ALA A 235 2.19 11.06 -3.61
CA ALA A 235 2.70 9.79 -4.10
C ALA A 235 1.74 8.59 -3.92
N TYR A 236 0.92 8.60 -2.86
CA TYR A 236 -0.04 7.54 -2.57
C TYR A 236 -1.38 7.69 -3.31
N ARG A 237 -1.60 8.78 -4.07
CA ARG A 237 -2.90 9.12 -4.66
C ARG A 237 -2.81 9.40 -6.15
N ASP A 238 -1.75 10.08 -6.62
CA ASP A 238 -1.62 10.50 -8.02
C ASP A 238 -1.15 9.35 -8.90
N GLY A 239 -2.06 8.86 -9.76
CA GLY A 239 -1.78 7.85 -10.77
C GLY A 239 -1.22 8.41 -12.07
N GLY A 240 -1.21 9.73 -12.22
CA GLY A 240 -0.73 10.43 -13.39
C GLY A 240 -1.58 10.24 -14.64
N GLY A 241 -1.31 11.07 -15.65
CA GLY A 241 -2.01 11.02 -16.95
C GLY A 241 -3.47 11.46 -16.89
N GLU A 242 -4.21 11.12 -17.92
CA GLU A 242 -5.64 11.41 -17.99
C GLU A 242 -6.40 10.48 -17.03
N LEU A 243 -7.18 11.06 -16.13
CA LEU A 243 -8.01 10.36 -15.13
C LEU A 243 -7.24 9.38 -14.25
N GLY A 244 -5.92 9.59 -14.04
CA GLY A 244 -5.14 8.84 -13.05
C GLY A 244 -4.68 7.43 -13.47
N SER A 245 -4.86 7.00 -14.73
CA SER A 245 -4.59 5.62 -15.16
C SER A 245 -3.16 5.32 -15.58
N ALA A 246 -2.29 6.33 -15.76
CA ALA A 246 -0.99 6.16 -16.40
C ALA A 246 -0.07 5.18 -15.68
N LEU A 247 0.00 5.23 -14.35
CA LEU A 247 0.85 4.34 -13.56
C LEU A 247 0.36 2.89 -13.64
N SER A 248 -0.96 2.67 -13.56
CA SER A 248 -1.56 1.33 -13.71
C SER A 248 -1.23 0.72 -15.09
N VAL A 249 -1.35 1.48 -16.17
CA VAL A 249 -0.99 1.06 -17.53
C VAL A 249 0.51 0.77 -17.66
N ARG A 250 1.37 1.60 -17.05
CA ARG A 250 2.83 1.37 -17.01
C ARG A 250 3.17 0.07 -16.28
N ILE A 251 2.54 -0.17 -15.14
CA ILE A 251 2.73 -1.43 -14.37
C ILE A 251 2.35 -2.63 -15.21
N VAL A 252 1.21 -2.61 -15.92
CA VAL A 252 0.84 -3.71 -16.82
C VAL A 252 1.94 -3.99 -17.82
N ARG A 253 2.45 -2.97 -18.53
CA ARG A 253 3.52 -3.15 -19.54
C ARG A 253 4.79 -3.74 -18.93
N GLU A 254 5.30 -3.16 -17.85
CA GLU A 254 6.55 -3.62 -17.22
C GLU A 254 6.38 -5.04 -16.62
N ALA A 255 5.21 -5.36 -16.05
CA ALA A 255 4.93 -6.65 -15.43
C ALA A 255 4.90 -7.80 -16.45
N LEU A 256 4.29 -7.61 -17.62
CA LEU A 256 4.16 -8.68 -18.63
C LEU A 256 5.52 -9.21 -19.11
N ASP A 257 6.55 -8.35 -19.17
CA ASP A 257 7.90 -8.72 -19.54
C ASP A 257 8.63 -9.52 -18.44
N ARG A 258 8.14 -9.42 -17.19
CA ARG A 258 8.77 -10.00 -16.01
C ARG A 258 8.02 -11.22 -15.43
N LEU A 259 6.91 -11.65 -16.05
CA LEU A 259 6.23 -12.88 -15.65
C LEU A 259 6.98 -14.13 -16.10
N THR A 260 7.11 -15.13 -15.21
CA THR A 260 7.52 -16.49 -15.58
C THR A 260 6.43 -17.18 -16.41
N PRO A 261 6.73 -18.23 -17.18
CA PRO A 261 5.69 -19.05 -17.81
C PRO A 261 4.74 -19.64 -16.76
N GLY A 262 3.45 -19.34 -16.84
CA GLY A 262 2.44 -19.67 -15.82
C GLY A 262 2.29 -18.61 -14.70
N GLY A 263 3.20 -17.64 -14.64
CA GLY A 263 3.12 -16.54 -13.68
C GLY A 263 2.00 -15.55 -13.99
N SER A 264 1.54 -14.82 -12.99
CA SER A 264 0.39 -13.93 -13.09
C SER A 264 0.67 -12.52 -12.53
N LEU A 265 0.06 -11.53 -13.18
CA LEU A 265 -0.16 -10.19 -12.62
C LEU A 265 -1.57 -10.14 -12.02
N VAL A 266 -1.71 -9.59 -10.81
CA VAL A 266 -2.98 -9.21 -10.19
C VAL A 266 -2.92 -7.72 -9.88
N LEU A 267 -3.56 -6.91 -10.69
CA LEU A 267 -3.61 -5.46 -10.55
C LEU A 267 -5.00 -5.02 -10.11
N TYR A 268 -5.07 -4.35 -8.94
CA TYR A 268 -6.26 -3.63 -8.48
C TYR A 268 -6.10 -2.14 -8.83
N THR A 269 -7.13 -1.51 -9.37
CA THR A 269 -7.09 -0.08 -9.69
C THR A 269 -8.50 0.52 -9.78
N GLY A 270 -8.58 1.85 -9.84
CA GLY A 270 -9.79 2.57 -10.21
C GLY A 270 -9.91 2.71 -11.72
N ALA A 271 -11.12 2.54 -12.23
CA ALA A 271 -11.45 2.65 -13.66
C ALA A 271 -12.58 3.66 -13.88
N PRO A 272 -12.25 4.91 -14.25
CA PRO A 272 -13.26 5.89 -14.63
C PRO A 272 -13.96 5.51 -15.95
N SER A 273 -15.30 5.64 -15.97
CA SER A 273 -16.11 5.48 -17.18
C SER A 273 -16.49 6.86 -17.75
N VAL A 274 -16.31 7.04 -19.05
CA VAL A 274 -16.72 8.23 -19.80
C VAL A 274 -17.54 7.80 -21.02
N ALA A 275 -18.76 8.30 -21.16
CA ALA A 275 -19.70 7.93 -22.21
C ALA A 275 -19.88 6.40 -22.33
N GLY A 276 -19.97 5.71 -21.19
CA GLY A 276 -20.12 4.26 -21.10
C GLY A 276 -18.86 3.44 -21.41
N VAL A 277 -17.70 4.09 -21.62
CA VAL A 277 -16.43 3.42 -21.92
C VAL A 277 -15.55 3.39 -20.68
N ASP A 278 -15.09 2.20 -20.28
CA ASP A 278 -14.03 2.03 -19.29
C ASP A 278 -12.68 2.42 -19.90
N LEU A 279 -12.12 3.55 -19.44
CA LEU A 279 -10.91 4.12 -20.05
C LEU A 279 -9.64 3.34 -19.67
N PHE A 280 -9.60 2.68 -18.52
CA PHE A 280 -8.47 1.83 -18.16
C PHE A 280 -8.46 0.57 -19.02
N LEU A 281 -9.60 -0.14 -19.12
CA LEU A 281 -9.71 -1.34 -19.96
C LEU A 281 -9.37 -1.03 -21.42
N ALA A 282 -9.89 0.07 -21.97
CA ALA A 282 -9.60 0.50 -23.35
C ALA A 282 -8.10 0.70 -23.63
N GLN A 283 -7.31 1.12 -22.61
CA GLN A 283 -5.86 1.29 -22.74
C GLN A 283 -5.07 -0.02 -22.58
N VAL A 284 -5.51 -0.92 -21.68
CA VAL A 284 -4.74 -2.14 -21.38
C VAL A 284 -5.12 -3.32 -22.27
N GLN A 285 -6.35 -3.39 -22.78
CA GLN A 285 -6.83 -4.48 -23.62
C GLN A 285 -5.92 -4.74 -24.83
N PRO A 286 -5.49 -3.74 -25.63
CA PRO A 286 -4.57 -3.97 -26.75
C PRO A 286 -3.21 -4.50 -26.30
N ILE A 287 -2.80 -4.27 -25.06
CA ILE A 287 -1.53 -4.74 -24.50
C ILE A 287 -1.64 -6.21 -24.11
N VAL A 288 -2.74 -6.61 -23.44
CA VAL A 288 -2.93 -7.97 -22.93
C VAL A 288 -3.43 -8.94 -24.01
N ASP A 289 -4.12 -8.45 -25.04
CA ASP A 289 -4.52 -9.24 -26.22
C ASP A 289 -3.33 -9.57 -27.14
N ALA A 290 -2.22 -8.84 -27.06
CA ALA A 290 -1.00 -9.11 -27.81
C ALA A 290 -0.31 -10.37 -27.28
N ALA A 291 -0.66 -11.52 -27.84
CA ALA A 291 0.02 -12.83 -27.81
C ALA A 291 0.51 -13.41 -26.47
N ALA A 292 0.13 -14.63 -26.18
CA ALA A 292 0.61 -15.54 -25.14
C ALA A 292 0.15 -15.25 -23.70
N PHE A 293 -0.91 -14.44 -23.51
CA PHE A 293 -1.51 -14.21 -22.22
C PHE A 293 -2.98 -14.63 -22.19
N GLU A 294 -3.41 -15.18 -21.07
CA GLU A 294 -4.82 -15.26 -20.69
C GLU A 294 -5.10 -14.16 -19.67
N TRP A 295 -6.24 -13.50 -19.78
CA TRP A 295 -6.58 -12.45 -18.83
C TRP A 295 -8.04 -12.45 -18.47
N THR A 296 -8.34 -11.92 -17.29
CA THR A 296 -9.68 -11.64 -16.77
C THR A 296 -9.75 -10.23 -16.25
N TYR A 297 -10.92 -9.63 -16.37
CA TYR A 297 -11.23 -8.31 -15.86
C TYR A 297 -12.49 -8.37 -15.02
N GLU A 298 -12.42 -7.99 -13.77
CA GLU A 298 -13.51 -8.09 -12.80
C GLU A 298 -13.79 -6.72 -12.19
N GLU A 299 -15.00 -6.24 -12.31
CA GLU A 299 -15.47 -5.08 -11.57
C GLU A 299 -15.88 -5.53 -10.18
N MET A 300 -15.10 -5.16 -9.15
CA MET A 300 -15.34 -5.54 -7.76
C MET A 300 -16.38 -4.64 -7.09
N ASP A 301 -16.37 -3.36 -7.45
CA ASP A 301 -17.30 -2.36 -6.95
C ASP A 301 -17.62 -1.39 -8.09
N PRO A 302 -18.91 -1.24 -8.47
CA PRO A 302 -19.27 -0.42 -9.62
C PRO A 302 -19.09 1.08 -9.40
N ASP A 303 -19.03 1.53 -8.15
CA ASP A 303 -18.95 2.96 -7.82
C ASP A 303 -18.18 3.21 -6.53
N VAL A 304 -16.99 3.74 -6.67
CA VAL A 304 -16.10 4.16 -5.57
C VAL A 304 -15.70 5.61 -5.78
N PHE A 305 -15.45 6.34 -4.67
CA PHE A 305 -14.99 7.73 -4.72
C PHE A 305 -15.90 8.68 -5.49
N GLY A 306 -17.23 8.55 -5.33
CA GLY A 306 -18.22 9.43 -5.97
C GLY A 306 -17.96 10.92 -5.73
N GLU A 307 -17.33 11.30 -4.62
CA GLU A 307 -16.89 12.65 -4.31
C GLU A 307 -15.84 13.22 -5.29
N GLU A 308 -15.09 12.36 -5.98
CA GLU A 308 -14.09 12.79 -6.96
C GLU A 308 -14.74 13.33 -8.24
N LEU A 309 -15.97 12.93 -8.55
CA LEU A 309 -16.70 13.42 -9.72
C LEU A 309 -16.97 14.93 -9.65
N GLU A 310 -16.92 15.52 -8.46
CA GLU A 310 -17.03 16.96 -8.25
C GLU A 310 -15.71 17.72 -8.58
N THR A 311 -14.59 16.97 -8.73
CA THR A 311 -13.29 17.60 -9.03
C THR A 311 -13.13 17.90 -10.52
N PRO A 312 -12.38 18.98 -10.90
CA PRO A 312 -12.23 19.38 -12.32
C PRO A 312 -11.69 18.26 -13.21
N GLY A 313 -10.88 17.34 -12.68
CA GLY A 313 -10.29 16.23 -13.45
C GLY A 313 -11.30 15.17 -13.88
N TYR A 314 -12.43 15.04 -13.17
CA TYR A 314 -13.41 13.96 -13.38
C TYR A 314 -14.76 14.43 -13.91
N GLN A 315 -14.90 15.68 -14.33
CA GLN A 315 -16.19 16.25 -14.80
C GLN A 315 -16.84 15.47 -15.95
N GLN A 316 -16.08 14.71 -16.72
CA GLN A 316 -16.58 13.88 -17.82
C GLN A 316 -16.88 12.43 -17.38
N ALA A 317 -16.40 12.02 -16.18
CA ALA A 317 -16.61 10.69 -15.71
C ALA A 317 -18.03 10.51 -15.17
N GLU A 318 -18.66 9.39 -15.51
CA GLU A 318 -20.00 9.00 -15.03
C GLU A 318 -19.92 8.28 -13.69
N ARG A 319 -18.85 7.52 -13.49
CA ARG A 319 -18.52 6.77 -12.27
C ARG A 319 -17.04 6.35 -12.26
N ILE A 320 -16.56 5.93 -11.12
CA ILE A 320 -15.27 5.29 -10.96
C ILE A 320 -15.49 3.90 -10.38
N ALA A 321 -15.21 2.85 -11.13
CA ALA A 321 -15.28 1.48 -10.64
C ALA A 321 -13.98 1.05 -9.98
N ALA A 322 -14.04 0.18 -8.99
CA ALA A 322 -12.89 -0.58 -8.52
C ALA A 322 -12.79 -1.89 -9.29
N VAL A 323 -11.67 -2.12 -9.95
CA VAL A 323 -11.48 -3.26 -10.86
C VAL A 323 -10.24 -4.07 -10.53
N VAL A 324 -10.25 -5.35 -10.92
CA VAL A 324 -9.09 -6.24 -10.88
C VAL A 324 -8.82 -6.77 -12.28
N LEU A 325 -7.62 -6.49 -12.78
CA LEU A 325 -7.08 -7.12 -13.97
C LEU A 325 -6.14 -8.26 -13.53
N THR A 326 -6.43 -9.48 -13.94
CA THR A 326 -5.53 -10.62 -13.78
C THR A 326 -5.03 -11.05 -15.14
N VAL A 327 -3.70 -11.09 -15.33
CA VAL A 327 -3.06 -11.52 -16.58
C VAL A 327 -2.10 -12.66 -16.28
N THR A 328 -2.27 -13.80 -16.94
CA THR A 328 -1.43 -14.99 -16.75
C THR A 328 -0.66 -15.29 -18.04
N ARG A 329 0.65 -15.44 -17.92
CA ARG A 329 1.50 -15.84 -19.04
C ARG A 329 1.30 -17.32 -19.35
N ILE A 330 0.84 -17.65 -20.55
CA ILE A 330 0.62 -19.04 -20.99
C ILE A 330 1.95 -19.78 -21.01
N PRO A 331 2.09 -20.97 -20.35
CA PRO A 331 3.27 -21.80 -20.49
C PRO A 331 3.47 -22.23 -21.95
N ARG A 332 4.68 -22.08 -22.48
CA ARG A 332 4.97 -22.66 -23.81
C ARG A 332 4.88 -24.17 -23.70
N PRO A 333 4.23 -24.86 -24.67
CA PRO A 333 4.28 -26.33 -24.72
C PRO A 333 5.75 -26.77 -24.73
N SER A 334 6.10 -27.75 -23.88
CA SER A 334 7.39 -28.41 -23.93
C SER A 334 7.49 -29.10 -25.29
N ILE A 335 8.47 -28.71 -26.11
CA ILE A 335 8.80 -29.38 -27.41
C ILE A 335 9.45 -30.72 -27.10
#